data_87241f2ae20211fe40f59f4b7956084b
#
_entry.id   87241f2ae20211fe40f59f4b7956084b
#
_cell.length_a   1.000
_cell.length_b   1.000
_cell.length_c   1.000
_cell.angle_alpha   90.00
_cell.angle_beta   90.00
_cell.angle_gamma   90.00
#
_symmetry.space_group_name_H-M   'P 1'
#
loop_
_entity.id
_entity.type
_entity.pdbx_description
1 polymer ?
#
loop_
_entity_poly.entity_id
_entity_poly.type
_entity_poly.pdbx_seq_one_letter_code
_entity_poly.pdbx_strand_id
1 'polypeptide(L)'
;MRVVRRCGSGTSMKLGRVVLDELMIRPGEPAGLDARSTESTTADWKGASKKHYKKVAEEDLGSFVGELVEAQQRFWANDSHALLVVLQAMDAAGKDGTIKHVMSGVNPQGCQVTSFKQPSAEELGHDFLWRSTTVLPSRGMIGIFNRSYYEEVLVARVHPELLARGKDGRAVHPTEQVWRDRFEDINAFEQHLDRNGTRIVKIFLHVSRDQQKRRFLKRLEVPDKNWKFSVNDLAERQHWDAYQSAYQEALSATSTAWAPWYVVPADHKYALRALVGGIIVDAIDGLDLKPPTVGPDERQALARARADLLSEPA
;
A
#
# COMPACT_ATOMS: atom_id res chain seq x y z
N MET A 1 11.80 -23.59 -6.22
CA MET A 1 12.00 -24.01 -4.83
C MET A 1 13.32 -23.39 -4.35
N ARG A 2 13.26 -22.17 -3.80
CA ARG A 2 14.43 -21.46 -3.27
C ARG A 2 14.38 -21.47 -1.76
N VAL A 3 15.42 -21.99 -1.18
CA VAL A 3 15.64 -22.19 0.27
C VAL A 3 15.81 -20.82 0.94
N VAL A 4 14.97 -20.55 1.93
CA VAL A 4 15.09 -19.41 2.83
C VAL A 4 16.36 -19.55 3.65
N ARG A 5 17.29 -18.60 3.55
CA ARG A 5 18.44 -18.49 4.45
C ARG A 5 17.93 -18.13 5.86
N ARG A 6 18.05 -19.06 6.79
CA ARG A 6 17.98 -18.75 8.22
C ARG A 6 19.22 -17.96 8.60
N CYS A 7 19.06 -16.72 9.03
CA CYS A 7 20.11 -15.97 9.72
C CYS A 7 19.80 -15.92 11.21
N GLY A 8 20.77 -16.41 12.01
CA GLY A 8 21.15 -15.95 13.35
C GLY A 8 20.14 -16.08 14.48
N SER A 9 20.57 -16.83 15.49
CA SER A 9 20.03 -17.05 16.81
C SER A 9 19.60 -15.76 17.54
N GLY A 10 18.31 -15.52 17.56
CA GLY A 10 17.60 -14.59 18.42
C GLY A 10 16.12 -14.86 18.18
N THR A 11 15.37 -15.23 19.22
CA THR A 11 13.96 -15.61 19.16
C THR A 11 13.05 -14.37 18.91
N SER A 12 13.28 -13.66 17.82
CA SER A 12 12.32 -12.71 17.24
C SER A 12 11.51 -13.51 16.22
N MET A 13 10.20 -13.62 16.41
CA MET A 13 9.29 -14.21 15.45
C MET A 13 9.17 -13.24 14.27
N LYS A 14 10.06 -13.38 13.29
CA LYS A 14 9.95 -12.66 12.02
C LYS A 14 8.71 -13.19 11.30
N LEU A 15 7.84 -12.28 10.90
CA LEU A 15 6.77 -12.57 9.95
C LEU A 15 7.39 -13.27 8.72
N GLY A 16 7.18 -14.58 8.63
CA GLY A 16 7.74 -15.37 7.55
C GLY A 16 6.97 -15.11 6.25
N ARG A 17 7.61 -15.38 5.12
CA ARG A 17 7.00 -15.31 3.78
C ARG A 17 5.67 -16.06 3.69
N VAL A 18 5.53 -17.15 4.45
CA VAL A 18 4.28 -17.94 4.54
C VAL A 18 3.09 -17.09 5.01
N VAL A 19 3.30 -16.17 5.94
CA VAL A 19 2.22 -15.30 6.45
C VAL A 19 1.81 -14.27 5.41
N LEU A 20 2.75 -13.71 4.66
CA LEU A 20 2.43 -12.74 3.62
C LEU A 20 1.66 -13.40 2.46
N ASP A 21 2.00 -14.62 2.10
CA ASP A 21 1.29 -15.40 1.08
C ASP A 21 -0.17 -15.70 1.49
N GLU A 22 -0.47 -15.86 2.79
CA GLU A 22 -1.84 -16.05 3.30
C GLU A 22 -2.68 -14.77 3.21
N LEU A 23 -2.06 -13.61 3.24
CA LEU A 23 -2.74 -12.31 3.08
C LEU A 23 -3.09 -12.02 1.62
N MET A 24 -2.35 -12.59 0.69
CA MET A 24 -2.51 -12.33 -0.73
C MET A 24 -3.79 -12.99 -1.27
N ILE A 25 -4.47 -12.28 -2.15
CA ILE A 25 -5.52 -12.85 -3.00
C ILE A 25 -4.85 -13.38 -4.25
N ARG A 26 -4.92 -14.69 -4.49
CA ARG A 26 -4.35 -15.29 -5.70
C ARG A 26 -5.15 -14.86 -6.94
N PRO A 27 -4.47 -14.63 -8.07
CA PRO A 27 -5.14 -14.27 -9.30
C PRO A 27 -6.24 -15.28 -9.68
N GLY A 28 -7.43 -14.76 -9.96
CA GLY A 28 -8.60 -15.58 -10.30
C GLY A 28 -9.35 -16.18 -9.10
N GLU A 29 -8.88 -16.00 -7.88
CA GLU A 29 -9.60 -16.42 -6.68
C GLU A 29 -10.46 -15.27 -6.11
N PRO A 30 -11.61 -15.58 -5.49
CA PRO A 30 -12.42 -14.59 -4.81
C PRO A 30 -11.67 -14.01 -3.60
N ALA A 31 -11.87 -12.73 -3.31
CA ALA A 31 -11.24 -12.07 -2.19
C ALA A 31 -11.60 -12.69 -0.83
N GLY A 32 -12.82 -13.22 -0.68
CA GLY A 32 -13.27 -13.96 0.51
C GLY A 32 -13.25 -13.12 1.78
N LEU A 33 -13.64 -11.83 1.71
CA LEU A 33 -13.52 -10.90 2.83
C LEU A 33 -14.27 -11.37 4.08
N ASP A 34 -15.43 -11.99 3.93
CA ASP A 34 -16.23 -12.49 5.05
C ASP A 34 -15.55 -13.63 5.81
N ALA A 35 -14.69 -14.40 5.13
CA ALA A 35 -13.95 -15.51 5.74
C ALA A 35 -12.58 -15.05 6.28
N ARG A 36 -12.11 -13.85 5.98
CA ARG A 36 -10.83 -13.33 6.42
C ARG A 36 -10.95 -12.60 7.77
N SER A 37 -10.05 -12.90 8.69
CA SER A 37 -10.02 -12.26 10.01
C SER A 37 -9.63 -10.76 9.86
N THR A 38 -10.28 -9.91 10.67
CA THR A 38 -9.92 -8.49 10.84
C THR A 38 -8.94 -8.26 12.00
N GLU A 39 -8.73 -9.27 12.86
CA GLU A 39 -7.95 -9.11 14.09
C GLU A 39 -6.49 -9.56 13.96
N SER A 40 -6.26 -10.77 13.47
CA SER A 40 -4.92 -11.34 13.33
C SER A 40 -4.94 -12.57 12.43
N THR A 41 -3.82 -12.83 11.78
CA THR A 41 -3.65 -13.97 10.89
C THR A 41 -2.58 -14.96 11.36
N THR A 42 -1.71 -14.60 12.32
CA THR A 42 -0.58 -15.47 12.66
C THR A 42 -0.92 -16.44 13.77
N ALA A 43 -0.60 -17.71 13.57
CA ALA A 43 -0.75 -18.75 14.59
C ALA A 43 0.06 -18.44 15.86
N ASP A 44 1.23 -17.82 15.67
CA ASP A 44 2.14 -17.43 16.75
C ASP A 44 1.59 -16.34 17.66
N TRP A 45 0.63 -15.56 17.16
CA TRP A 45 -0.06 -14.53 17.92
C TRP A 45 -1.34 -15.04 18.57
N LYS A 46 -1.85 -16.21 18.15
CA LYS A 46 -3.02 -16.83 18.77
C LYS A 46 -2.68 -17.33 20.18
N GLY A 47 -3.43 -16.88 21.18
CA GLY A 47 -3.26 -17.29 22.56
C GLY A 47 -2.27 -16.45 23.39
N ALA A 48 -1.50 -15.55 22.80
CA ALA A 48 -0.68 -14.61 23.54
C ALA A 48 -1.51 -13.52 24.23
N SER A 49 -1.06 -13.03 25.38
CA SER A 49 -1.70 -11.89 26.00
C SER A 49 -1.62 -10.67 25.07
N LYS A 50 -2.64 -9.79 25.08
CA LYS A 50 -2.67 -8.56 24.26
C LYS A 50 -1.41 -7.71 24.43
N LYS A 51 -0.83 -7.67 25.64
CA LYS A 51 0.41 -6.94 25.93
C LYS A 51 1.62 -7.54 25.23
N HIS A 52 1.75 -8.87 25.28
CA HIS A 52 2.83 -9.60 24.61
C HIS A 52 2.72 -9.47 23.09
N TYR A 53 1.54 -9.69 22.54
CA TYR A 53 1.24 -9.53 21.12
C TYR A 53 1.59 -8.14 20.60
N LYS A 54 1.21 -7.08 21.35
CA LYS A 54 1.55 -5.70 20.98
C LYS A 54 3.07 -5.50 20.96
N LYS A 55 3.79 -6.00 21.98
CA LYS A 55 5.26 -5.86 22.07
C LYS A 55 5.95 -6.51 20.87
N VAL A 56 5.62 -7.76 20.56
CA VAL A 56 6.21 -8.49 19.42
C VAL A 56 5.94 -7.75 18.09
N ALA A 57 4.71 -7.31 17.86
CA ALA A 57 4.39 -6.60 16.61
C ALA A 57 5.05 -5.21 16.50
N GLU A 58 5.35 -4.54 17.63
CA GLU A 58 6.11 -3.30 17.65
C GLU A 58 7.61 -3.56 17.39
N GLU A 59 8.16 -4.67 17.88
CA GLU A 59 9.53 -5.12 17.60
C GLU A 59 9.68 -5.51 16.11
N ASP A 60 8.74 -6.27 15.58
CA ASP A 60 8.69 -6.63 14.16
C ASP A 60 8.60 -5.38 13.27
N LEU A 61 7.75 -4.41 13.61
CA LEU A 61 7.69 -3.15 12.88
C LEU A 61 9.04 -2.43 12.88
N GLY A 62 9.73 -2.38 14.03
CA GLY A 62 11.07 -1.78 14.13
C GLY A 62 12.08 -2.46 13.21
N SER A 63 12.06 -3.79 13.14
CA SER A 63 12.89 -4.56 12.21
C SER A 63 12.58 -4.23 10.75
N PHE A 64 11.30 -4.25 10.36
CA PHE A 64 10.89 -3.94 8.99
C PHE A 64 11.18 -2.50 8.58
N VAL A 65 11.06 -1.54 9.50
CA VAL A 65 11.45 -0.15 9.22
C VAL A 65 12.95 -0.08 8.95
N GLY A 66 13.78 -0.75 9.73
CA GLY A 66 15.23 -0.84 9.47
C GLY A 66 15.55 -1.49 8.11
N GLU A 67 14.93 -2.63 7.81
CA GLU A 67 15.08 -3.33 6.54
C GLU A 67 14.59 -2.46 5.36
N LEU A 68 13.50 -1.70 5.54
CA LEU A 68 12.95 -0.80 4.53
C LEU A 68 13.89 0.38 4.25
N VAL A 69 14.56 0.93 5.26
CA VAL A 69 15.57 1.99 5.09
C VAL A 69 16.72 1.50 4.21
N GLU A 70 17.26 0.32 4.51
CA GLU A 70 18.33 -0.29 3.71
C GLU A 70 17.87 -0.65 2.29
N ALA A 71 16.67 -1.23 2.17
CA ALA A 71 16.09 -1.58 0.89
C ALA A 71 15.84 -0.34 0.02
N GLN A 72 15.35 0.75 0.61
CA GLN A 72 15.10 2.01 -0.09
C GLN A 72 16.40 2.66 -0.58
N GLN A 73 17.49 2.59 0.18
CA GLN A 73 18.79 3.08 -0.29
C GLN A 73 19.29 2.30 -1.52
N ARG A 74 19.18 0.96 -1.50
CA ARG A 74 19.51 0.13 -2.65
C ARG A 74 18.61 0.43 -3.85
N PHE A 75 17.32 0.61 -3.60
CA PHE A 75 16.32 0.91 -4.61
C PHE A 75 16.58 2.25 -5.30
N TRP A 76 16.84 3.28 -4.51
CA TRP A 76 17.23 4.60 -5.00
C TRP A 76 18.50 4.57 -5.84
N ALA A 77 19.56 3.92 -5.32
CA ALA A 77 20.85 3.85 -6.01
C ALA A 77 20.79 3.03 -7.30
N ASN A 78 19.89 2.04 -7.40
CA ASN A 78 19.75 1.19 -8.58
C ASN A 78 18.99 1.89 -9.72
N ASP A 79 18.01 2.74 -9.42
CA ASP A 79 17.22 3.57 -10.35
C ASP A 79 16.63 2.81 -11.56
N SER A 80 16.37 1.50 -11.42
CA SER A 80 15.86 0.66 -12.51
C SER A 80 14.34 0.48 -12.48
N HIS A 81 13.74 0.52 -11.30
CA HIS A 81 12.33 0.28 -11.06
C HIS A 81 11.69 1.39 -10.24
N ALA A 82 10.38 1.55 -10.35
CA ALA A 82 9.55 2.29 -9.41
C ALA A 82 8.76 1.33 -8.51
N LEU A 83 8.42 1.73 -7.29
CA LEU A 83 7.49 1.00 -6.44
C LEU A 83 6.24 1.84 -6.21
N LEU A 84 5.07 1.31 -6.55
CA LEU A 84 3.77 1.91 -6.26
C LEU A 84 3.04 1.09 -5.21
N VAL A 85 2.81 1.68 -4.03
CA VAL A 85 2.02 1.09 -2.95
C VAL A 85 0.64 1.72 -2.92
N VAL A 86 -0.39 0.95 -3.22
CA VAL A 86 -1.79 1.39 -3.18
C VAL A 86 -2.43 0.97 -1.87
N LEU A 87 -2.89 1.92 -1.06
CA LEU A 87 -3.59 1.67 0.20
C LEU A 87 -5.08 2.00 0.08
N GLN A 88 -5.90 0.97 0.21
CA GLN A 88 -7.36 1.09 0.25
C GLN A 88 -7.94 0.58 1.57
N ALA A 89 -8.99 1.20 2.05
CA ALA A 89 -9.68 0.79 3.26
C ALA A 89 -10.96 1.59 3.49
N MET A 90 -11.85 1.02 4.28
CA MET A 90 -12.95 1.77 4.91
C MET A 90 -12.41 2.91 5.77
N ASP A 91 -13.25 3.90 6.05
CA ASP A 91 -12.86 5.02 6.91
C ASP A 91 -12.48 4.55 8.32
N ALA A 92 -11.57 5.29 8.95
CA ALA A 92 -10.96 4.96 10.22
C ALA A 92 -10.19 3.62 10.29
N ALA A 93 -9.98 2.90 9.20
CA ALA A 93 -9.17 1.67 9.19
C ALA A 93 -7.69 1.91 9.57
N GLY A 94 -7.15 3.12 9.31
CA GLY A 94 -5.84 3.51 9.82
C GLY A 94 -4.78 3.79 8.77
N LYS A 95 -5.18 4.08 7.51
CA LYS A 95 -4.28 4.40 6.38
C LYS A 95 -3.17 5.39 6.76
N ASP A 96 -3.50 6.60 7.18
CA ASP A 96 -2.51 7.66 7.52
C ASP A 96 -1.54 7.23 8.63
N GLY A 97 -2.10 6.54 9.66
CA GLY A 97 -1.28 6.04 10.76
C GLY A 97 -0.33 4.93 10.33
N THR A 98 -0.71 4.11 9.37
CA THR A 98 0.14 3.06 8.80
C THR A 98 1.26 3.68 7.99
N ILE A 99 0.96 4.59 7.07
CA ILE A 99 1.95 5.33 6.28
C ILE A 99 2.98 6.00 7.21
N LYS A 100 2.50 6.78 8.20
CA LYS A 100 3.37 7.48 9.16
C LYS A 100 4.36 6.56 9.87
N HIS A 101 3.94 5.37 10.30
CA HIS A 101 4.79 4.49 11.10
C HIS A 101 5.68 3.59 10.26
N VAL A 102 5.18 3.10 9.14
CA VAL A 102 5.96 2.24 8.23
C VAL A 102 7.07 3.05 7.55
N MET A 103 6.78 4.31 7.17
CA MET A 103 7.73 5.18 6.49
C MET A 103 8.58 6.04 7.44
N SER A 104 8.55 5.78 8.75
CA SER A 104 9.16 6.68 9.75
C SER A 104 10.68 6.78 9.69
N GLY A 105 11.38 5.84 9.07
CA GLY A 105 12.84 5.86 8.90
C GLY A 105 13.32 6.07 7.47
N VAL A 106 12.38 6.10 6.51
CA VAL A 106 12.69 6.16 5.09
C VAL A 106 13.14 7.58 4.70
N ASN A 107 14.16 7.68 3.83
CA ASN A 107 14.59 8.98 3.31
C ASN A 107 13.43 9.64 2.51
N PRO A 108 12.95 10.82 2.93
CA PRO A 108 11.83 11.48 2.27
C PRO A 108 12.09 11.86 0.81
N GLN A 109 13.35 12.01 0.39
CA GLN A 109 13.70 12.26 -1.01
C GLN A 109 13.38 11.08 -1.94
N GLY A 110 13.37 9.86 -1.41
CA GLY A 110 13.07 8.63 -2.17
C GLY A 110 11.61 8.14 -2.03
N CYS A 111 10.71 8.96 -1.48
CA CYS A 111 9.36 8.55 -1.16
C CYS A 111 8.38 9.70 -1.38
N GLN A 112 7.27 9.41 -2.07
CA GLN A 112 6.19 10.37 -2.31
C GLN A 112 4.86 9.79 -1.84
N VAL A 113 4.11 10.56 -1.04
CA VAL A 113 2.76 10.19 -0.60
C VAL A 113 1.73 11.08 -1.27
N THR A 114 0.84 10.47 -2.04
CA THR A 114 -0.30 11.16 -2.67
C THR A 114 -1.59 10.72 -2.00
N SER A 115 -2.35 11.67 -1.47
CA SER A 115 -3.66 11.41 -0.86
C SER A 115 -4.76 11.87 -1.80
N PHE A 116 -5.49 10.93 -2.37
CA PHE A 116 -6.59 11.23 -3.27
C PHE A 116 -7.83 11.62 -2.46
N LYS A 117 -8.32 12.82 -2.75
CA LYS A 117 -9.57 13.38 -2.21
C LYS A 117 -10.60 13.46 -3.33
N GLN A 118 -11.71 14.14 -3.06
CA GLN A 118 -12.70 14.45 -4.09
C GLN A 118 -12.01 15.08 -5.32
N PRO A 119 -12.30 14.62 -6.54
CA PRO A 119 -11.70 15.14 -7.75
C PRO A 119 -11.95 16.64 -7.94
N SER A 120 -10.95 17.36 -8.44
CA SER A 120 -11.07 18.76 -8.88
C SER A 120 -11.86 18.85 -10.19
N ALA A 121 -12.24 20.06 -10.58
CA ALA A 121 -12.91 20.29 -11.86
C ALA A 121 -12.02 19.92 -13.07
N GLU A 122 -10.71 20.12 -12.94
CA GLU A 122 -9.72 19.70 -13.96
C GLU A 122 -9.68 18.17 -14.06
N GLU A 123 -9.53 17.47 -12.95
CA GLU A 123 -9.49 16.01 -12.91
C GLU A 123 -10.76 15.37 -13.47
N LEU A 124 -11.94 15.99 -13.24
CA LEU A 124 -13.21 15.55 -13.81
C LEU A 124 -13.33 15.79 -15.31
N GLY A 125 -12.48 16.63 -15.88
CA GLY A 125 -12.38 16.89 -17.34
C GLY A 125 -11.63 15.80 -18.11
N HIS A 126 -10.95 14.91 -17.39
CA HIS A 126 -10.14 13.82 -17.94
C HIS A 126 -10.75 12.44 -17.63
N ASP A 127 -10.14 11.39 -18.18
CA ASP A 127 -10.49 10.02 -17.80
C ASP A 127 -10.13 9.73 -16.33
N PHE A 128 -10.74 8.71 -15.76
CA PHE A 128 -10.63 8.43 -14.32
C PHE A 128 -9.22 7.99 -13.86
N LEU A 129 -8.34 7.57 -14.76
CA LEU A 129 -6.95 7.20 -14.44
C LEU A 129 -6.01 8.39 -14.51
N TRP A 130 -6.37 9.46 -15.22
CA TRP A 130 -5.50 10.62 -15.49
C TRP A 130 -4.88 11.19 -14.20
N ARG A 131 -5.69 11.46 -13.19
CA ARG A 131 -5.23 12.04 -11.92
C ARG A 131 -4.19 11.17 -11.20
N SER A 132 -4.24 9.87 -11.42
CA SER A 132 -3.26 8.93 -10.86
C SER A 132 -2.00 8.86 -11.70
N THR A 133 -2.13 8.96 -13.02
CA THR A 133 -1.01 8.96 -13.97
C THR A 133 -0.06 10.13 -13.75
N THR A 134 -0.58 11.32 -13.44
CA THR A 134 0.23 12.53 -13.21
C THR A 134 1.11 12.50 -11.97
N VAL A 135 0.87 11.57 -11.05
CA VAL A 135 1.56 11.46 -9.76
C VAL A 135 2.23 10.09 -9.54
N LEU A 136 2.42 9.32 -10.62
CA LEU A 136 3.14 8.07 -10.56
C LEU A 136 4.60 8.29 -10.12
N PRO A 137 5.18 7.36 -9.33
CA PRO A 137 6.56 7.46 -8.94
C PRO A 137 7.50 7.26 -10.13
N SER A 138 8.56 8.06 -10.19
CA SER A 138 9.68 7.80 -11.09
C SER A 138 10.52 6.61 -10.60
N ARG A 139 11.43 6.13 -11.45
CA ARG A 139 12.38 5.07 -11.06
C ARG A 139 13.19 5.49 -9.83
N GLY A 140 13.57 4.53 -9.01
CA GLY A 140 14.21 4.76 -7.72
C GLY A 140 13.27 5.26 -6.61
N MET A 141 12.02 5.64 -6.94
CA MET A 141 11.06 6.25 -6.01
C MET A 141 10.01 5.25 -5.50
N ILE A 142 9.65 5.39 -4.23
CA ILE A 142 8.49 4.72 -3.62
C ILE A 142 7.31 5.70 -3.63
N GLY A 143 6.32 5.44 -4.48
CA GLY A 143 5.04 6.17 -4.47
C GLY A 143 4.03 5.46 -3.57
N ILE A 144 3.37 6.20 -2.70
CA ILE A 144 2.31 5.68 -1.83
C ILE A 144 1.02 6.43 -2.15
N PHE A 145 0.04 5.70 -2.65
CA PHE A 145 -1.30 6.20 -2.89
C PHE A 145 -2.20 5.91 -1.68
N ASN A 146 -2.52 6.96 -0.92
CA ASN A 146 -3.54 6.92 0.13
C ASN A 146 -4.91 7.16 -0.50
N ARG A 147 -5.69 6.10 -0.72
CA ARG A 147 -6.74 5.96 -1.74
C ARG A 147 -6.11 6.00 -3.15
N SER A 148 -6.88 5.80 -4.20
CA SER A 148 -6.34 5.74 -5.55
C SER A 148 -7.45 5.79 -6.60
N TYR A 149 -7.13 5.42 -7.84
CA TYR A 149 -8.10 5.16 -8.92
C TYR A 149 -9.16 4.09 -8.56
N TYR A 150 -8.94 3.30 -7.52
CA TYR A 150 -9.94 2.35 -7.03
C TYR A 150 -11.19 3.02 -6.43
N GLU A 151 -11.13 4.30 -6.05
CA GLU A 151 -12.32 5.05 -5.62
C GLU A 151 -13.42 5.01 -6.70
N GLU A 152 -13.04 4.91 -7.96
CA GLU A 152 -13.92 4.86 -9.12
C GLU A 152 -14.72 3.54 -9.28
N VAL A 153 -14.32 2.50 -8.58
CA VAL A 153 -15.00 1.20 -8.52
C VAL A 153 -15.43 0.84 -7.09
N LEU A 154 -15.12 1.70 -6.13
CA LEU A 154 -15.49 1.55 -4.72
C LEU A 154 -16.52 2.62 -4.33
N VAL A 155 -16.10 3.88 -4.24
CA VAL A 155 -16.99 4.98 -3.88
C VAL A 155 -18.05 5.20 -4.96
N ALA A 156 -17.64 5.23 -6.23
CA ALA A 156 -18.59 5.39 -7.33
C ALA A 156 -19.56 4.20 -7.49
N ARG A 157 -19.24 3.01 -6.97
CA ARG A 157 -20.15 1.87 -6.93
C ARG A 157 -21.27 2.07 -5.90
N VAL A 158 -20.95 2.71 -4.77
CA VAL A 158 -21.90 3.02 -3.70
C VAL A 158 -22.67 4.31 -4.00
N HIS A 159 -22.02 5.26 -4.67
CA HIS A 159 -22.53 6.58 -5.03
C HIS A 159 -22.46 6.78 -6.56
N PRO A 160 -23.36 6.16 -7.33
CA PRO A 160 -23.30 6.18 -8.80
C PRO A 160 -23.40 7.58 -9.43
N GLU A 161 -23.93 8.55 -8.70
CA GLU A 161 -23.98 9.95 -9.10
C GLU A 161 -22.60 10.61 -9.24
N LEU A 162 -21.56 9.99 -8.65
CA LEU A 162 -20.17 10.43 -8.75
C LEU A 162 -19.44 9.88 -10.00
N LEU A 163 -20.09 8.99 -10.77
CA LEU A 163 -19.51 8.47 -11.99
C LEU A 163 -19.17 9.60 -12.96
N ALA A 164 -17.94 9.55 -13.49
CA ALA A 164 -17.51 10.45 -14.54
C ALA A 164 -18.49 10.39 -15.73
N ARG A 165 -18.65 11.53 -16.42
CA ARG A 165 -19.50 11.59 -17.61
C ARG A 165 -18.97 10.69 -18.70
N GLY A 166 -19.87 10.08 -19.47
CA GLY A 166 -19.50 9.27 -20.63
C GLY A 166 -18.93 10.09 -21.78
N LYS A 167 -18.48 9.41 -22.82
CA LYS A 167 -17.89 10.02 -24.03
C LYS A 167 -18.76 11.10 -24.69
N ASP A 168 -20.09 11.03 -24.49
CA ASP A 168 -21.07 11.96 -25.01
C ASP A 168 -21.39 13.12 -24.03
N GLY A 169 -20.65 13.23 -22.92
CA GLY A 169 -20.88 14.24 -21.87
C GLY A 169 -22.08 13.99 -20.99
N ARG A 170 -22.81 12.88 -21.18
CA ARG A 170 -23.97 12.51 -20.39
C ARG A 170 -23.57 11.74 -19.14
N ALA A 171 -24.46 11.73 -18.14
CA ALA A 171 -24.29 10.88 -16.97
C ALA A 171 -24.20 9.41 -17.37
N VAL A 172 -23.19 8.70 -16.86
CA VAL A 172 -23.07 7.26 -17.02
C VAL A 172 -24.08 6.59 -16.13
N HIS A 173 -24.93 5.76 -16.72
CA HIS A 173 -25.81 4.90 -15.92
C HIS A 173 -25.04 3.69 -15.43
N PRO A 174 -25.06 3.41 -14.11
CA PRO A 174 -24.35 2.28 -13.53
C PRO A 174 -24.95 0.97 -14.01
N THR A 175 -24.27 0.29 -14.90
CA THR A 175 -24.60 -1.08 -15.35
C THR A 175 -23.47 -2.00 -14.95
N GLU A 176 -23.74 -3.29 -14.87
CA GLU A 176 -22.67 -4.29 -14.61
C GLU A 176 -21.56 -4.23 -15.66
N GLN A 177 -21.86 -3.81 -16.88
CA GLN A 177 -20.87 -3.62 -17.93
C GLN A 177 -19.88 -2.49 -17.61
N VAL A 178 -20.36 -1.37 -17.09
CA VAL A 178 -19.50 -0.23 -16.67
C VAL A 178 -18.45 -0.67 -15.65
N TRP A 179 -18.84 -1.52 -14.71
CA TRP A 179 -17.91 -2.00 -13.68
C TRP A 179 -16.90 -2.99 -14.26
N ARG A 180 -17.33 -3.90 -15.14
CA ARG A 180 -16.41 -4.81 -15.85
C ARG A 180 -15.40 -4.05 -16.68
N ASP A 181 -15.84 -3.08 -17.47
CA ASP A 181 -14.97 -2.23 -18.29
C ASP A 181 -13.93 -1.51 -17.43
N ARG A 182 -14.33 -0.94 -16.28
CA ARG A 182 -13.41 -0.28 -15.35
C ARG A 182 -12.40 -1.24 -14.72
N PHE A 183 -12.78 -2.46 -14.38
CA PHE A 183 -11.83 -3.46 -13.89
C PHE A 183 -10.83 -3.87 -14.97
N GLU A 184 -11.28 -3.99 -16.22
CA GLU A 184 -10.39 -4.27 -17.38
C GLU A 184 -9.41 -3.10 -17.60
N ASP A 185 -9.88 -1.87 -17.59
CA ASP A 185 -9.05 -0.67 -17.72
C ASP A 185 -7.99 -0.59 -16.61
N ILE A 186 -8.38 -0.81 -15.35
CA ILE A 186 -7.47 -0.84 -14.21
C ILE A 186 -6.42 -1.94 -14.38
N ASN A 187 -6.82 -3.15 -14.72
CA ASN A 187 -5.92 -4.27 -14.92
C ASN A 187 -4.94 -4.02 -16.08
N ALA A 188 -5.41 -3.43 -17.18
CA ALA A 188 -4.58 -3.05 -18.32
C ALA A 188 -3.58 -1.94 -17.95
N PHE A 189 -4.01 -0.94 -17.19
CA PHE A 189 -3.16 0.13 -16.69
C PHE A 189 -2.06 -0.40 -15.77
N GLU A 190 -2.41 -1.23 -14.79
CA GLU A 190 -1.44 -1.85 -13.88
C GLU A 190 -0.46 -2.77 -14.61
N GLN A 191 -0.94 -3.53 -15.60
CA GLN A 191 -0.08 -4.37 -16.43
C GLN A 191 0.88 -3.54 -17.28
N HIS A 192 0.42 -2.39 -17.82
CA HIS A 192 1.29 -1.47 -18.53
C HIS A 192 2.41 -0.95 -17.63
N LEU A 193 2.08 -0.54 -16.41
CA LEU A 193 3.05 -0.05 -15.43
C LEU A 193 4.08 -1.13 -15.06
N ASP A 194 3.63 -2.35 -14.78
CA ASP A 194 4.51 -3.49 -14.43
C ASP A 194 5.50 -3.79 -15.56
N ARG A 195 5.03 -3.87 -16.81
CA ARG A 195 5.87 -4.08 -18.01
C ARG A 195 6.91 -2.96 -18.21
N ASN A 196 6.66 -1.78 -17.68
CA ASN A 196 7.56 -0.63 -17.77
C ASN A 196 8.40 -0.41 -16.50
N GLY A 197 8.46 -1.41 -15.61
CA GLY A 197 9.33 -1.43 -14.45
C GLY A 197 8.76 -0.78 -13.19
N THR A 198 7.44 -0.60 -13.12
CA THR A 198 6.78 -0.19 -11.87
C THR A 198 6.25 -1.42 -11.14
N ARG A 199 6.89 -1.80 -10.05
CA ARG A 199 6.35 -2.82 -9.13
C ARG A 199 5.14 -2.26 -8.39
N ILE A 200 4.01 -2.98 -8.40
CA ILE A 200 2.77 -2.54 -7.76
C ILE A 200 2.44 -3.47 -6.60
N VAL A 201 2.13 -2.87 -5.45
CA VAL A 201 1.66 -3.56 -4.24
C VAL A 201 0.34 -2.94 -3.82
N LYS A 202 -0.72 -3.74 -3.79
CA LYS A 202 -2.05 -3.28 -3.42
C LYS A 202 -2.44 -3.86 -2.06
N ILE A 203 -2.81 -2.98 -1.13
CA ILE A 203 -3.09 -3.35 0.26
C ILE A 203 -4.48 -2.85 0.66
N PHE A 204 -5.35 -3.77 1.03
CA PHE A 204 -6.65 -3.49 1.63
C PHE A 204 -6.57 -3.67 3.14
N LEU A 205 -6.83 -2.60 3.91
CA LEU A 205 -6.87 -2.63 5.37
C LEU A 205 -8.24 -3.10 5.83
N HIS A 206 -8.35 -4.38 6.17
CA HIS A 206 -9.59 -5.03 6.54
C HIS A 206 -9.94 -4.77 8.01
N VAL A 207 -10.80 -3.81 8.27
CA VAL A 207 -11.27 -3.42 9.61
C VAL A 207 -12.66 -3.93 9.87
N SER A 208 -12.96 -4.38 11.11
CA SER A 208 -14.31 -4.73 11.50
C SER A 208 -15.20 -3.49 11.70
N ARG A 209 -16.51 -3.68 11.47
CA ARG A 209 -17.52 -2.63 11.71
C ARG A 209 -17.49 -2.13 13.16
N ASP A 210 -17.27 -3.02 14.12
CA ASP A 210 -17.17 -2.67 15.54
C ASP A 210 -15.90 -1.89 15.87
N GLN A 211 -14.77 -2.25 15.30
CA GLN A 211 -13.53 -1.51 15.50
C GLN A 211 -13.59 -0.13 14.86
N GLN A 212 -14.22 0.02 13.70
CA GLN A 212 -14.48 1.33 13.09
C GLN A 212 -15.31 2.21 14.04
N LYS A 213 -16.42 1.67 14.60
CA LYS A 213 -17.26 2.39 15.58
C LYS A 213 -16.43 2.86 16.79
N ARG A 214 -15.63 1.96 17.38
CA ARG A 214 -14.73 2.32 18.51
C ARG A 214 -13.76 3.44 18.16
N ARG A 215 -13.25 3.44 16.93
CA ARG A 215 -12.33 4.48 16.46
C ARG A 215 -13.02 5.81 16.23
N PHE A 216 -14.24 5.83 15.72
CA PHE A 216 -15.05 7.05 15.59
C PHE A 216 -15.39 7.64 16.95
N LEU A 217 -15.87 6.84 17.90
CA LEU A 217 -16.14 7.29 19.28
C LEU A 217 -14.88 7.92 19.89
N LYS A 218 -13.73 7.27 19.75
CA LYS A 218 -12.46 7.82 20.25
C LYS A 218 -12.05 9.13 19.56
N ARG A 219 -12.45 9.38 18.31
CA ARG A 219 -12.22 10.68 17.66
C ARG A 219 -13.10 11.78 18.25
N LEU A 220 -14.31 11.45 18.69
CA LEU A 220 -15.25 12.39 19.31
C LEU A 220 -14.89 12.68 20.77
N GLU A 221 -14.45 11.67 21.51
CA GLU A 221 -14.13 11.77 22.95
C GLU A 221 -12.80 12.48 23.24
N VAL A 222 -11.86 12.47 22.30
CA VAL A 222 -10.51 13.05 22.47
C VAL A 222 -10.40 14.36 21.70
N PRO A 223 -10.36 15.53 22.36
CA PRO A 223 -10.36 16.85 21.71
C PRO A 223 -9.32 16.99 20.61
N ASP A 224 -8.08 16.55 20.83
CA ASP A 224 -6.99 16.60 19.86
C ASP A 224 -7.22 15.73 18.61
N LYS A 225 -8.31 14.97 18.57
CA LYS A 225 -8.69 14.09 17.45
C LYS A 225 -9.97 14.51 16.76
N ASN A 226 -10.69 15.49 17.31
CA ASN A 226 -11.98 15.91 16.75
C ASN A 226 -11.84 16.37 15.29
N TRP A 227 -10.75 17.03 14.93
CA TRP A 227 -10.47 17.49 13.57
C TRP A 227 -10.39 16.36 12.52
N LYS A 228 -10.25 15.10 12.97
CA LYS A 228 -10.24 13.90 12.11
C LYS A 228 -11.61 13.31 11.88
N PHE A 229 -12.63 13.82 12.55
CA PHE A 229 -13.99 13.33 12.44
C PHE A 229 -14.78 14.21 11.47
N SER A 230 -15.45 13.56 10.53
CA SER A 230 -16.43 14.19 9.65
C SER A 230 -17.82 13.60 9.92
N VAL A 231 -18.84 14.44 9.92
CA VAL A 231 -20.24 13.98 10.00
C VAL A 231 -20.56 13.06 8.81
N ASN A 232 -19.93 13.32 7.66
CA ASN A 232 -20.06 12.46 6.47
C ASN A 232 -19.55 11.03 6.71
N ASP A 233 -18.54 10.84 7.59
CA ASP A 233 -18.06 9.50 7.97
C ASP A 233 -19.19 8.62 8.56
N LEU A 234 -20.19 9.22 9.21
CA LEU A 234 -21.34 8.49 9.73
C LEU A 234 -22.35 8.13 8.62
N ALA A 235 -22.56 9.01 7.65
CA ALA A 235 -23.39 8.73 6.51
C ALA A 235 -22.81 7.58 5.69
N GLU A 236 -21.51 7.65 5.36
CA GLU A 236 -20.78 6.59 4.65
C GLU A 236 -20.84 5.24 5.39
N ARG A 237 -20.79 5.24 6.72
CA ARG A 237 -20.92 4.02 7.51
C ARG A 237 -22.29 3.34 7.36
N GLN A 238 -23.34 4.03 6.98
CA GLN A 238 -24.67 3.42 6.73
C GLN A 238 -24.61 2.52 5.49
N HIS A 239 -23.73 2.79 4.56
CA HIS A 239 -23.49 2.01 3.34
C HIS A 239 -22.49 0.87 3.53
N TRP A 240 -22.23 0.43 4.78
CA TRP A 240 -21.20 -0.58 5.11
C TRP A 240 -21.26 -1.81 4.21
N ASP A 241 -22.45 -2.41 4.07
CA ASP A 241 -22.59 -3.67 3.33
C ASP A 241 -22.40 -3.46 1.82
N ALA A 242 -22.83 -2.31 1.28
CA ALA A 242 -22.57 -1.93 -0.10
C ALA A 242 -21.07 -1.75 -0.37
N TYR A 243 -20.34 -1.11 0.55
CA TYR A 243 -18.88 -1.02 0.46
C TYR A 243 -18.19 -2.37 0.57
N GLN A 244 -18.61 -3.26 1.48
CA GLN A 244 -18.04 -4.61 1.57
C GLN A 244 -18.22 -5.38 0.27
N SER A 245 -19.41 -5.30 -0.35
CA SER A 245 -19.67 -5.92 -1.64
C SER A 245 -18.80 -5.32 -2.75
N ALA A 246 -18.67 -3.99 -2.81
CA ALA A 246 -17.82 -3.32 -3.78
C ALA A 246 -16.35 -3.71 -3.62
N TYR A 247 -15.83 -3.77 -2.39
CA TYR A 247 -14.47 -4.26 -2.10
C TYR A 247 -14.30 -5.73 -2.51
N GLN A 248 -15.24 -6.61 -2.11
CA GLN A 248 -15.19 -8.03 -2.47
C GLN A 248 -15.06 -8.21 -3.98
N GLU A 249 -15.85 -7.49 -4.76
CA GLU A 249 -15.86 -7.56 -6.21
C GLU A 249 -14.57 -6.97 -6.82
N ALA A 250 -14.21 -5.74 -6.45
CA ALA A 250 -13.03 -5.05 -6.97
C ALA A 250 -11.74 -5.82 -6.69
N LEU A 251 -11.56 -6.30 -5.46
CA LEU A 251 -10.37 -7.05 -5.08
C LEU A 251 -10.28 -8.39 -5.82
N SER A 252 -11.42 -9.07 -6.00
CA SER A 252 -11.48 -10.33 -6.76
C SER A 252 -11.14 -10.13 -8.25
N ALA A 253 -11.73 -9.10 -8.86
CA ALA A 253 -11.58 -8.82 -10.29
C ALA A 253 -10.19 -8.27 -10.67
N THR A 254 -9.50 -7.65 -9.70
CA THR A 254 -8.26 -6.94 -9.99
C THR A 254 -7.03 -7.48 -9.26
N SER A 255 -7.12 -8.62 -8.54
CA SER A 255 -5.92 -9.28 -8.03
C SER A 255 -5.26 -10.08 -9.15
N THR A 256 -4.14 -9.57 -9.66
CA THR A 256 -3.42 -10.12 -10.81
C THR A 256 -2.02 -10.59 -10.43
N ALA A 257 -1.36 -11.35 -11.30
CA ALA A 257 -0.01 -11.85 -11.06
C ALA A 257 1.03 -10.71 -10.99
N TRP A 258 0.78 -9.60 -11.70
CA TRP A 258 1.67 -8.43 -11.74
C TRP A 258 1.34 -7.40 -10.66
N ALA A 259 0.12 -7.40 -10.12
CA ALA A 259 -0.33 -6.49 -9.07
C ALA A 259 -1.33 -7.18 -8.13
N PRO A 260 -0.87 -8.07 -7.23
CA PRO A 260 -1.75 -8.77 -6.31
C PRO A 260 -2.29 -7.86 -5.20
N TRP A 261 -3.49 -8.15 -4.69
CA TRP A 261 -4.03 -7.56 -3.49
C TRP A 261 -3.62 -8.36 -2.24
N TYR A 262 -3.27 -7.61 -1.20
CA TYR A 262 -3.07 -8.14 0.15
C TYR A 262 -4.20 -7.65 1.07
N VAL A 263 -4.94 -8.57 1.69
CA VAL A 263 -5.98 -8.26 2.68
C VAL A 263 -5.35 -8.31 4.06
N VAL A 264 -5.09 -7.14 4.63
CA VAL A 264 -4.36 -7.01 5.90
C VAL A 264 -5.31 -6.72 7.04
N PRO A 265 -5.37 -7.56 8.11
CA PRO A 265 -6.21 -7.35 9.27
C PRO A 265 -5.85 -6.04 9.96
N ALA A 266 -6.87 -5.20 10.24
CA ALA A 266 -6.65 -3.82 10.65
C ALA A 266 -7.21 -3.47 12.03
N ASP A 267 -7.80 -4.40 12.77
CA ASP A 267 -8.35 -4.12 14.09
C ASP A 267 -7.26 -3.76 15.10
N HIS A 268 -6.09 -4.38 14.98
CA HIS A 268 -4.91 -4.10 15.79
C HIS A 268 -3.86 -3.29 15.00
N LYS A 269 -3.72 -2.00 15.32
CA LYS A 269 -2.84 -1.07 14.59
C LYS A 269 -1.36 -1.47 14.57
N TYR A 270 -0.86 -2.08 15.62
CA TYR A 270 0.52 -2.53 15.72
C TYR A 270 0.77 -3.70 14.75
N ALA A 271 -0.12 -4.69 14.72
CA ALA A 271 -0.06 -5.82 13.79
C ALA A 271 -0.18 -5.36 12.33
N LEU A 272 -1.19 -4.53 12.05
CA LEU A 272 -1.39 -3.91 10.74
C LEU A 272 -0.10 -3.27 10.19
N ARG A 273 0.59 -2.49 11.01
CA ARG A 273 1.79 -1.77 10.61
C ARG A 273 2.96 -2.70 10.32
N ALA A 274 3.15 -3.72 11.16
CA ALA A 274 4.18 -4.73 10.94
C ALA A 274 3.93 -5.51 9.64
N LEU A 275 2.69 -5.96 9.40
CA LEU A 275 2.32 -6.65 8.17
C LEU A 275 2.54 -5.80 6.92
N VAL A 276 2.11 -4.54 6.94
CA VAL A 276 2.32 -3.62 5.82
C VAL A 276 3.80 -3.36 5.58
N GLY A 277 4.59 -3.16 6.64
CA GLY A 277 6.05 -3.02 6.53
C GLY A 277 6.69 -4.23 5.86
N GLY A 278 6.34 -5.43 6.34
CA GLY A 278 6.84 -6.69 5.77
C GLY A 278 6.48 -6.88 4.29
N ILE A 279 5.24 -6.54 3.89
CA ILE A 279 4.80 -6.62 2.49
C ILE A 279 5.64 -5.68 1.59
N ILE A 280 5.92 -4.46 2.04
CA ILE A 280 6.69 -3.49 1.25
C ILE A 280 8.17 -3.94 1.12
N VAL A 281 8.76 -4.44 2.20
CA VAL A 281 10.13 -4.98 2.17
C VAL A 281 10.23 -6.17 1.21
N ASP A 282 9.32 -7.14 1.33
CA ASP A 282 9.28 -8.33 0.45
C ASP A 282 9.13 -7.93 -1.03
N ALA A 283 8.33 -6.90 -1.32
CA ALA A 283 8.14 -6.40 -2.68
C ALA A 283 9.42 -5.80 -3.28
N ILE A 284 10.23 -5.09 -2.49
CA ILE A 284 11.51 -4.53 -2.94
C ILE A 284 12.56 -5.64 -3.07
N ASP A 285 12.66 -6.52 -2.09
CA ASP A 285 13.63 -7.63 -2.12
C ASP A 285 13.35 -8.60 -3.27
N GLY A 286 12.08 -8.74 -3.65
CA GLY A 286 11.66 -9.55 -4.81
C GLY A 286 12.14 -9.02 -6.16
N LEU A 287 12.63 -7.78 -6.25
CA LEU A 287 13.19 -7.19 -7.47
C LEU A 287 14.65 -7.61 -7.72
N ASP A 288 15.30 -8.32 -6.77
CA ASP A 288 16.71 -8.78 -6.87
C ASP A 288 17.69 -7.66 -7.30
N LEU A 289 17.52 -6.49 -6.72
CA LEU A 289 18.30 -5.29 -7.05
C LEU A 289 19.75 -5.47 -6.67
N LYS A 290 20.64 -5.26 -7.64
CA LYS A 290 22.08 -5.26 -7.39
C LYS A 290 22.56 -3.84 -7.10
N PRO A 291 23.51 -3.65 -6.17
CA PRO A 291 24.14 -2.35 -6.00
C PRO A 291 24.74 -1.87 -7.33
N PRO A 292 24.71 -0.57 -7.62
CA PRO A 292 25.38 -0.03 -8.79
C PRO A 292 26.87 -0.37 -8.72
N THR A 293 27.43 -0.85 -9.84
CA THR A 293 28.85 -1.18 -9.93
C THR A 293 29.61 -0.05 -10.61
N VAL A 294 30.63 0.44 -9.93
CA VAL A 294 31.55 1.46 -10.49
C VAL A 294 32.42 0.79 -11.59
N GLY A 295 32.33 1.29 -12.81
CA GLY A 295 33.12 0.81 -13.95
C GLY A 295 34.60 1.09 -13.80
N PRO A 296 35.49 0.46 -14.62
CA PRO A 296 36.95 0.68 -14.54
C PRO A 296 37.33 2.16 -14.71
N ASP A 297 36.74 2.84 -15.69
CA ASP A 297 37.03 4.26 -15.98
C ASP A 297 36.60 5.17 -14.84
N GLU A 298 35.41 4.91 -14.27
CA GLU A 298 34.89 5.63 -13.14
C GLU A 298 35.71 5.41 -11.86
N ARG A 299 36.17 4.17 -11.62
CA ARG A 299 37.12 3.89 -10.52
C ARG A 299 38.44 4.69 -10.67
N GLN A 300 38.94 4.83 -11.90
CA GLN A 300 40.11 5.65 -12.14
C GLN A 300 39.84 7.15 -11.91
N ALA A 301 38.68 7.64 -12.34
CA ALA A 301 38.26 9.01 -12.07
C ALA A 301 38.12 9.30 -10.57
N LEU A 302 37.50 8.39 -9.82
CA LEU A 302 37.39 8.48 -8.34
C LEU A 302 38.77 8.46 -7.65
N ALA A 303 39.71 7.64 -8.14
CA ALA A 303 41.07 7.61 -7.61
C ALA A 303 41.81 8.93 -7.84
N ARG A 304 41.68 9.54 -9.03
CA ARG A 304 42.22 10.87 -9.33
C ARG A 304 41.60 11.94 -8.44
N ALA A 305 40.29 12.02 -8.39
CA ALA A 305 39.57 12.99 -7.53
C ALA A 305 40.00 12.86 -6.05
N ARG A 306 40.22 11.62 -5.55
CA ARG A 306 40.71 11.42 -4.19
C ARG A 306 42.12 11.96 -4.02
N ALA A 307 43.02 11.76 -4.99
CA ALA A 307 44.37 12.27 -4.93
C ALA A 307 44.39 13.82 -4.94
N ASP A 308 43.57 14.44 -5.78
CA ASP A 308 43.43 15.90 -5.86
C ASP A 308 42.94 16.49 -4.53
N LEU A 309 41.90 15.92 -3.94
CA LEU A 309 41.38 16.35 -2.63
C LEU A 309 42.41 16.20 -1.48
N LEU A 310 43.24 15.15 -1.52
CA LEU A 310 44.28 14.96 -0.51
C LEU A 310 45.46 15.92 -0.69
N SER A 311 45.64 16.51 -1.88
CA SER A 311 46.70 17.49 -2.18
C SER A 311 46.27 18.94 -1.87
N GLU A 312 45.02 19.19 -1.57
CA GLU A 312 44.55 20.52 -1.18
C GLU A 312 45.21 20.96 0.14
N PRO A 313 45.70 22.19 0.24
CA PRO A 313 46.21 22.71 1.50
C PRO A 313 45.12 22.86 2.53
N ALA A 314 45.42 22.53 3.79
CA ALA A 314 44.48 22.62 4.92
C ALA A 314 44.05 24.07 5.25
#